data_241d5d4512aeac6dfb2fbf79e5461a7b
#
_entry.id   241d5d4512aeac6dfb2fbf79e5461a7b
#
_cell.length_a   1.000
_cell.length_b   1.000
_cell.length_c   1.000
_cell.angle_alpha   90.00
_cell.angle_beta   90.00
_cell.angle_gamma   90.00
#
_symmetry.space_group_name_H-M   'P 1'
#
loop_
_entity.id
_entity.type
_entity.pdbx_description
1 polymer ?
#
loop_
_entity_poly.entity_id
_entity_poly.type
_entity_poly.pdbx_seq_one_letter_code
_entity_poly.pdbx_strand_id
1 'polypeptide(L)'
;MEKNEHAILLDIPSGGKNGKYHSAVLTTYAIDLIHFDNQLLNMLHRKQVCSINVFADTNQMDKSMEYVSPIYIRHIGKEYSITSISAVGAFHPKINFFVGDDAVLVVFGTGNLTVTGHGKNHEAFTGFMIDETDTTHRPLIEECWQYLCRFTKQCNDYDHNRILREIPENCTFLDSSFNIVPHSMCKVQEGLNAALLYNDSQSGILQQISNLVPLNEVQTITLLSPYFDEYGESLITLSQLCPNSTVNVLIHQDCALPPSGMLPNSSIHFYDFSETKRGKIAFKTYERQLHAKVLHFKTNDAEYCMVGSANATLAGLGTITHRGINEEFGVLYHSTKQDFLSTLGLKTKKRIDVPTNRSKHSNEAPSETGRRLRLLSAYYESGKLNVYSNEEIPDGVLLSIDNGIETLVSELKHDKGNRYSTDIKLAKTQYTCYLVDKDKKSISNKLFVNWTEFLATTNPSKMSRNLNRFISRIENEGYDGMEVADMLSDVMWDLVNDCLLYTSDAADD
;
A
#
# COMPACT_ATOMS: atom_id res chain seq x y z
N MET A 1 -6.70 16.21 -25.22
CA MET A 1 -6.53 14.79 -24.87
C MET A 1 -7.12 14.60 -23.49
N GLU A 2 -8.29 14.00 -23.38
CA GLU A 2 -8.85 13.59 -22.10
C GLU A 2 -7.93 12.46 -21.57
N LYS A 3 -7.16 12.75 -20.53
CA LYS A 3 -6.41 11.71 -19.84
C LYS A 3 -7.43 10.79 -19.17
N ASN A 4 -7.45 9.54 -19.60
CA ASN A 4 -8.19 8.49 -18.92
C ASN A 4 -7.67 8.37 -17.49
N GLU A 5 -8.46 8.78 -16.50
CA GLU A 5 -8.13 8.84 -15.08
C GLU A 5 -8.07 7.43 -14.42
N HIS A 6 -7.94 6.37 -15.20
CA HIS A 6 -8.25 5.02 -14.77
C HIS A 6 -7.08 4.17 -14.32
N ALA A 7 -5.84 4.68 -14.35
CA ALA A 7 -4.77 3.75 -14.05
C ALA A 7 -3.45 4.44 -13.71
N ILE A 8 -3.31 4.95 -12.50
CA ILE A 8 -2.03 5.47 -12.04
C ILE A 8 -0.93 4.40 -12.08
N LEU A 9 -1.24 3.14 -11.76
CA LEU A 9 -0.30 2.03 -11.98
C LEU A 9 -0.05 1.75 -13.48
N LEU A 10 -1.01 2.06 -14.36
CA LEU A 10 -0.85 1.94 -15.81
C LEU A 10 -0.01 3.06 -16.42
N ASP A 11 -0.05 4.24 -15.79
CA ASP A 11 0.67 5.43 -16.27
C ASP A 11 2.09 5.57 -15.70
N ILE A 12 2.60 4.54 -15.01
CA ILE A 12 4.02 4.52 -14.60
C ILE A 12 4.88 4.77 -15.84
N PRO A 13 5.73 5.80 -15.84
CA PRO A 13 6.57 6.08 -16.98
C PRO A 13 7.43 4.88 -17.35
N SER A 14 7.23 4.32 -18.53
CA SER A 14 8.16 3.35 -19.07
C SER A 14 9.43 4.10 -19.45
N GLY A 15 10.50 3.91 -18.69
CA GLY A 15 11.80 4.47 -19.07
C GLY A 15 12.38 3.69 -20.23
N GLY A 16 12.35 4.25 -21.44
CA GLY A 16 13.08 3.77 -22.61
C GLY A 16 13.22 2.24 -22.81
N LYS A 17 14.28 1.80 -23.47
CA LYS A 17 14.64 0.37 -23.63
C LYS A 17 14.95 -0.35 -22.31
N ASN A 18 15.35 0.40 -21.28
CA ASN A 18 15.76 -0.10 -19.96
C ASN A 18 14.77 0.38 -18.91
N GLY A 19 13.70 -0.28 -18.58
CA GLY A 19 12.67 0.17 -17.64
C GLY A 19 13.21 1.10 -16.55
N LYS A 20 12.48 2.16 -16.22
CA LYS A 20 12.93 3.18 -15.25
C LYS A 20 12.92 2.65 -13.81
N TYR A 21 12.08 1.67 -13.51
CA TYR A 21 11.92 1.09 -12.17
C TYR A 21 12.06 -0.43 -12.23
N HIS A 22 12.75 -1.00 -11.25
CA HIS A 22 12.96 -2.45 -11.14
C HIS A 22 12.22 -3.07 -9.96
N SER A 23 11.90 -2.28 -8.93
CA SER A 23 11.28 -2.76 -7.69
C SER A 23 10.05 -1.96 -7.34
N ALA A 24 9.13 -2.59 -6.61
CA ALA A 24 7.98 -1.94 -6.02
C ALA A 24 7.69 -2.45 -4.60
N VAL A 25 7.35 -1.52 -3.70
CA VAL A 25 6.73 -1.81 -2.40
C VAL A 25 5.36 -1.15 -2.42
N LEU A 26 4.31 -1.97 -2.37
CA LEU A 26 2.93 -1.55 -2.48
C LEU A 26 2.21 -1.75 -1.14
N THR A 27 1.32 -0.85 -0.76
CA THR A 27 0.48 -1.02 0.44
C THR A 27 -0.99 -0.95 0.10
N THR A 28 -1.82 -1.74 0.78
CA THR A 28 -3.25 -1.76 0.56
C THR A 28 -4.01 -2.24 1.81
N TYR A 29 -5.24 -1.76 2.00
CA TYR A 29 -6.14 -2.34 2.97
C TYR A 29 -6.76 -3.64 2.44
N ALA A 30 -7.31 -3.61 1.22
CA ALA A 30 -7.92 -4.76 0.58
C ALA A 30 -7.23 -5.07 -0.75
N ILE A 31 -7.08 -6.34 -1.06
CA ILE A 31 -6.53 -6.82 -2.32
C ILE A 31 -7.48 -7.81 -2.99
N ASP A 32 -7.72 -7.62 -4.29
CA ASP A 32 -8.30 -8.64 -5.15
C ASP A 32 -7.14 -9.46 -5.73
N LEU A 33 -6.92 -10.64 -5.15
CA LEU A 33 -5.80 -11.51 -5.49
C LEU A 33 -5.81 -11.93 -6.97
N ILE A 34 -7.00 -12.24 -7.51
CA ILE A 34 -7.13 -12.66 -8.91
C ILE A 34 -6.82 -11.50 -9.85
N HIS A 35 -7.33 -10.30 -9.54
CA HIS A 35 -7.06 -9.10 -10.32
C HIS A 35 -5.58 -8.73 -10.27
N PHE A 36 -4.97 -8.79 -9.07
CA PHE A 36 -3.54 -8.50 -8.92
C PHE A 36 -2.69 -9.49 -9.71
N ASP A 37 -2.88 -10.79 -9.46
CA ASP A 37 -2.07 -11.87 -10.04
C ASP A 37 -2.15 -11.92 -11.58
N ASN A 38 -3.35 -11.68 -12.16
CA ASN A 38 -3.57 -11.85 -13.59
C ASN A 38 -3.50 -10.54 -14.41
N GLN A 39 -3.69 -9.38 -13.80
CA GLN A 39 -3.74 -8.10 -14.52
C GLN A 39 -2.65 -7.13 -14.08
N LEU A 40 -2.61 -6.75 -12.80
CA LEU A 40 -1.67 -5.74 -12.32
C LEU A 40 -0.22 -6.22 -12.41
N LEU A 41 0.05 -7.47 -12.03
CA LEU A 41 1.37 -8.06 -12.11
C LEU A 41 1.91 -8.03 -13.55
N ASN A 42 1.10 -8.48 -14.52
CA ASN A 42 1.48 -8.43 -15.93
C ASN A 42 1.79 -7.01 -16.43
N MET A 43 1.07 -6.01 -15.91
CA MET A 43 1.34 -4.61 -16.25
C MET A 43 2.65 -4.11 -15.65
N LEU A 44 2.94 -4.48 -14.40
CA LEU A 44 4.19 -4.15 -13.72
C LEU A 44 5.38 -4.81 -14.45
N HIS A 45 5.28 -6.09 -14.82
CA HIS A 45 6.31 -6.80 -15.56
C HIS A 45 6.57 -6.19 -16.95
N ARG A 46 5.53 -5.79 -17.68
CA ARG A 46 5.71 -5.07 -18.97
C ARG A 46 6.48 -3.75 -18.80
N LYS A 47 6.46 -3.17 -17.62
CA LYS A 47 7.25 -1.98 -17.26
C LYS A 47 8.57 -2.34 -16.58
N GLN A 48 8.92 -3.64 -16.58
CA GLN A 48 10.15 -4.20 -16.01
C GLN A 48 10.26 -4.05 -14.47
N VAL A 49 9.14 -3.83 -13.79
CA VAL A 49 9.08 -3.91 -12.33
C VAL A 49 8.90 -5.38 -11.95
N CYS A 50 9.97 -6.03 -11.52
CA CYS A 50 10.01 -7.48 -11.25
C CYS A 50 10.11 -7.81 -9.76
N SER A 51 10.81 -6.99 -8.95
CA SER A 51 10.91 -7.19 -7.51
C SER A 51 9.74 -6.51 -6.79
N ILE A 52 8.71 -7.27 -6.43
CA ILE A 52 7.45 -6.71 -5.93
C ILE A 52 7.10 -7.27 -4.55
N ASN A 53 6.94 -6.38 -3.57
CA ASN A 53 6.41 -6.69 -2.24
C ASN A 53 5.09 -5.96 -2.02
N VAL A 54 4.10 -6.64 -1.49
CA VAL A 54 2.80 -6.06 -1.12
C VAL A 54 2.61 -6.17 0.39
N PHE A 55 2.30 -5.07 1.05
CA PHE A 55 1.83 -5.04 2.44
C PHE A 55 0.32 -4.90 2.44
N ALA A 56 -0.39 -5.85 3.01
CA ALA A 56 -1.86 -5.88 3.05
C ALA A 56 -2.37 -6.02 4.48
N ASP A 57 -3.55 -5.47 4.75
CA ASP A 57 -4.21 -5.65 6.05
C ASP A 57 -4.46 -7.13 6.35
N THR A 58 -4.11 -7.56 7.56
CA THR A 58 -4.21 -8.96 7.98
C THR A 58 -5.64 -9.49 7.89
N ASN A 59 -6.64 -8.74 8.37
CA ASN A 59 -8.03 -9.21 8.41
C ASN A 59 -8.62 -9.28 6.99
N GLN A 60 -8.27 -8.32 6.12
CA GLN A 60 -8.73 -8.34 4.73
C GLN A 60 -8.03 -9.45 3.94
N MET A 61 -6.77 -9.72 4.23
CA MET A 61 -6.04 -10.83 3.61
C MET A 61 -6.64 -12.17 4.00
N ASP A 62 -6.95 -12.38 5.28
CA ASP A 62 -7.62 -13.60 5.76
C ASP A 62 -8.96 -13.80 5.04
N LYS A 63 -9.80 -12.75 4.93
CA LYS A 63 -11.06 -12.80 4.18
C LYS A 63 -10.83 -13.17 2.71
N SER A 64 -9.85 -12.56 2.05
CA SER A 64 -9.52 -12.87 0.66
C SER A 64 -9.11 -14.33 0.48
N MET A 65 -8.37 -14.89 1.43
CA MET A 65 -7.93 -16.29 1.43
C MET A 65 -9.06 -17.30 1.64
N GLU A 66 -10.20 -16.90 2.23
CA GLU A 66 -11.36 -17.78 2.39
C GLU A 66 -12.07 -18.08 1.07
N TYR A 67 -12.05 -17.13 0.13
CA TYR A 67 -12.80 -17.21 -1.13
C TYR A 67 -11.96 -17.59 -2.35
N VAL A 68 -10.64 -17.63 -2.22
CA VAL A 68 -9.73 -17.87 -3.35
C VAL A 68 -9.03 -19.21 -3.21
N SER A 69 -9.20 -20.07 -4.22
CA SER A 69 -8.42 -21.31 -4.33
C SER A 69 -7.04 -21.05 -4.91
N PRO A 70 -5.98 -21.69 -4.38
CA PRO A 70 -4.60 -21.55 -4.89
C PRO A 70 -4.46 -21.85 -6.37
N ILE A 71 -5.32 -22.69 -6.95
CA ILE A 71 -5.30 -23.03 -8.38
C ILE A 71 -5.49 -21.83 -9.32
N TYR A 72 -6.16 -20.76 -8.84
CA TYR A 72 -6.40 -19.54 -9.63
C TYR A 72 -5.33 -18.48 -9.46
N ILE A 73 -4.41 -18.67 -8.50
CA ILE A 73 -3.32 -17.74 -8.19
C ILE A 73 -2.00 -18.44 -8.51
N ARG A 74 -1.25 -17.93 -9.48
CA ARG A 74 -0.10 -18.64 -10.04
C ARG A 74 1.25 -18.06 -9.64
N HIS A 75 1.29 -16.76 -9.37
CA HIS A 75 2.53 -15.99 -9.31
C HIS A 75 2.89 -15.55 -7.88
N ILE A 76 1.92 -15.46 -6.97
CA ILE A 76 2.18 -15.12 -5.56
C ILE A 76 3.19 -16.09 -4.94
N GLY A 77 4.12 -15.56 -4.16
CA GLY A 77 5.20 -16.35 -3.55
C GLY A 77 6.28 -16.83 -4.52
N LYS A 78 6.19 -16.50 -5.82
CA LYS A 78 7.18 -16.85 -6.85
C LYS A 78 7.70 -15.61 -7.59
N GLU A 79 6.81 -14.73 -8.00
CA GLU A 79 7.14 -13.52 -8.76
C GLU A 79 6.88 -12.26 -7.92
N TYR A 80 6.07 -12.36 -6.89
CA TYR A 80 5.85 -11.33 -5.90
C TYR A 80 5.50 -11.94 -4.54
N SER A 81 5.68 -11.17 -3.47
CA SER A 81 5.31 -11.60 -2.13
C SER A 81 4.24 -10.69 -1.53
N ILE A 82 3.41 -11.24 -0.66
CA ILE A 82 2.47 -10.48 0.18
C ILE A 82 2.78 -10.74 1.65
N THR A 83 2.96 -9.66 2.40
CA THR A 83 3.06 -9.71 3.86
C THR A 83 1.78 -9.16 4.47
N SER A 84 1.13 -9.95 5.31
CA SER A 84 -0.02 -9.53 6.10
C SER A 84 0.46 -8.65 7.27
N ILE A 85 0.03 -7.40 7.30
CA ILE A 85 0.41 -6.43 8.34
C ILE A 85 -0.68 -6.34 9.39
N SER A 86 -0.31 -6.63 10.63
CA SER A 86 -1.16 -6.43 11.80
C SER A 86 -0.99 -5.03 12.35
N ALA A 87 -2.10 -4.31 12.52
CA ALA A 87 -2.19 -3.02 13.17
C ALA A 87 -3.15 -3.09 14.35
N VAL A 88 -3.18 -2.08 15.22
CA VAL A 88 -4.15 -2.01 16.34
C VAL A 88 -5.58 -1.92 15.80
N GLY A 89 -5.79 -1.08 14.78
CA GLY A 89 -6.99 -1.03 13.97
C GLY A 89 -6.74 -1.67 12.61
N ALA A 90 -7.09 -0.97 11.54
CA ALA A 90 -6.82 -1.40 10.17
C ALA A 90 -5.44 -0.93 9.68
N PHE A 91 -4.75 -1.77 8.90
CA PHE A 91 -3.63 -1.33 8.08
C PHE A 91 -4.20 -0.74 6.78
N HIS A 92 -4.27 0.59 6.70
CA HIS A 92 -5.07 1.28 5.69
C HIS A 92 -4.29 2.18 4.72
N PRO A 93 -2.94 2.31 4.74
CA PRO A 93 -2.23 3.13 3.76
C PRO A 93 -2.35 2.55 2.34
N LYS A 94 -2.34 3.44 1.32
CA LYS A 94 -2.33 3.09 -0.09
C LYS A 94 -1.18 3.83 -0.74
N ILE A 95 -0.02 3.18 -0.72
CA ILE A 95 1.25 3.70 -1.23
C ILE A 95 1.72 2.76 -2.34
N ASN A 96 2.08 3.32 -3.48
CA ASN A 96 2.75 2.61 -4.56
C ASN A 96 4.14 3.23 -4.70
N PHE A 97 5.15 2.55 -4.17
CA PHE A 97 6.53 3.02 -4.10
C PHE A 97 7.37 2.24 -5.12
N PHE A 98 7.85 2.92 -6.14
CA PHE A 98 8.63 2.35 -7.23
C PHE A 98 10.08 2.81 -7.17
N VAL A 99 11.01 1.89 -7.32
CA VAL A 99 12.45 2.12 -7.21
C VAL A 99 13.16 1.69 -8.48
N GLY A 100 14.01 2.56 -9.00
CA GLY A 100 14.95 2.30 -10.08
C GLY A 100 16.38 2.59 -9.63
N ASP A 101 17.35 2.41 -10.53
CA ASP A 101 18.76 2.67 -10.23
C ASP A 101 19.00 4.14 -9.85
N ASP A 102 18.40 5.04 -10.63
CA ASP A 102 18.58 6.50 -10.58
C ASP A 102 17.25 7.27 -10.54
N ALA A 103 16.18 6.61 -10.13
CA ALA A 103 14.87 7.24 -10.00
C ALA A 103 14.01 6.56 -8.95
N VAL A 104 13.20 7.35 -8.25
CA VAL A 104 12.16 6.86 -7.34
C VAL A 104 10.85 7.59 -7.65
N LEU A 105 9.76 6.84 -7.72
CA LEU A 105 8.40 7.36 -7.84
C LEU A 105 7.56 6.83 -6.70
N VAL A 106 6.86 7.71 -6.01
CA VAL A 106 5.85 7.32 -5.05
C VAL A 106 4.50 7.92 -5.43
N VAL A 107 3.47 7.08 -5.41
CA VAL A 107 2.08 7.49 -5.63
C VAL A 107 1.27 7.13 -4.40
N PHE A 108 0.65 8.13 -3.82
CA PHE A 108 -0.25 7.99 -2.67
C PHE A 108 -1.68 8.09 -3.15
N GLY A 109 -2.58 7.34 -2.53
CA GLY A 109 -3.96 7.43 -2.95
C GLY A 109 -4.96 6.90 -1.94
N THR A 110 -6.21 6.89 -2.39
CA THR A 110 -7.32 6.35 -1.64
C THR A 110 -7.74 4.97 -2.16
N GLY A 111 -7.27 4.56 -3.35
CA GLY A 111 -7.63 3.32 -4.03
C GLY A 111 -6.87 2.10 -3.51
N ASN A 112 -7.60 1.02 -3.22
CA ASN A 112 -7.04 -0.28 -2.90
C ASN A 112 -6.57 -1.03 -4.15
N LEU A 113 -5.77 -2.08 -3.98
CA LEU A 113 -5.34 -2.99 -5.06
C LEU A 113 -6.49 -3.94 -5.46
N THR A 114 -7.60 -3.37 -5.92
CA THR A 114 -8.83 -4.07 -6.29
C THR A 114 -9.35 -3.55 -7.63
N VAL A 115 -10.21 -4.32 -8.29
CA VAL A 115 -10.92 -3.88 -9.51
C VAL A 115 -11.67 -2.55 -9.29
N THR A 116 -12.30 -2.38 -8.13
CA THR A 116 -13.04 -1.16 -7.79
C THR A 116 -12.11 0.02 -7.54
N GLY A 117 -11.00 -0.19 -6.81
CA GLY A 117 -10.00 0.84 -6.52
C GLY A 117 -9.27 1.36 -7.76
N HIS A 118 -9.11 0.52 -8.78
CA HIS A 118 -8.43 0.88 -10.03
C HIS A 118 -9.36 1.35 -11.15
N GLY A 119 -10.66 1.11 -11.09
CA GLY A 119 -11.50 1.41 -12.24
C GLY A 119 -12.92 1.88 -11.98
N LYS A 120 -13.49 1.58 -10.82
CA LYS A 120 -14.94 1.83 -10.57
C LYS A 120 -15.22 2.89 -9.52
N ASN A 121 -14.28 3.19 -8.61
CA ASN A 121 -14.47 4.21 -7.59
C ASN A 121 -13.99 5.59 -8.04
N HIS A 122 -14.49 6.63 -7.38
CA HIS A 122 -13.87 7.94 -7.35
C HIS A 122 -12.80 7.94 -6.29
N GLU A 123 -11.56 7.86 -6.73
CA GLU A 123 -10.39 7.89 -5.89
C GLU A 123 -9.65 9.24 -6.07
N ALA A 124 -8.83 9.60 -5.10
CA ALA A 124 -7.89 10.70 -5.17
C ALA A 124 -6.46 10.16 -5.11
N PHE A 125 -5.58 10.72 -5.93
CA PHE A 125 -4.18 10.32 -5.97
C PHE A 125 -3.29 11.54 -6.05
N THR A 126 -2.10 11.41 -5.50
CA THR A 126 -1.00 12.37 -5.61
C THR A 126 0.32 11.64 -5.57
N GLY A 127 1.43 12.29 -5.95
CA GLY A 127 2.71 11.60 -5.93
C GLY A 127 3.90 12.51 -6.09
N PHE A 128 5.08 11.96 -5.83
CA PHE A 128 6.37 12.59 -5.93
C PHE A 128 7.33 11.71 -6.70
N MET A 129 8.20 12.33 -7.45
CA MET A 129 9.24 11.65 -8.20
C MET A 129 10.57 12.38 -8.00
N ILE A 130 11.65 11.61 -7.95
CA ILE A 130 13.01 12.10 -8.06
C ILE A 130 13.75 11.30 -9.13
N ASP A 131 14.69 11.96 -9.77
CA ASP A 131 15.67 11.35 -10.65
C ASP A 131 16.95 12.22 -10.68
N GLU A 132 17.91 11.88 -11.52
CA GLU A 132 19.17 12.61 -11.65
C GLU A 132 18.99 14.10 -12.01
N THR A 133 17.86 14.46 -12.62
CA THR A 133 17.59 15.84 -13.06
C THR A 133 16.87 16.68 -12.00
N ASP A 134 16.07 16.06 -11.12
CA ASP A 134 15.32 16.75 -10.07
C ASP A 134 15.22 15.90 -8.80
N THR A 135 15.86 16.36 -7.74
CA THR A 135 15.85 15.75 -6.41
C THR A 135 15.05 16.55 -5.38
N THR A 136 14.23 17.51 -5.80
CA THR A 136 13.47 18.41 -4.91
C THR A 136 12.60 17.64 -3.91
N HIS A 137 12.01 16.52 -4.33
CA HIS A 137 11.12 15.72 -3.50
C HIS A 137 11.84 14.69 -2.61
N ARG A 138 13.17 14.65 -2.61
CA ARG A 138 13.94 13.64 -1.86
C ARG A 138 13.54 13.53 -0.39
N PRO A 139 13.35 14.62 0.39
CA PRO A 139 12.95 14.49 1.79
C PRO A 139 11.64 13.73 2.00
N LEU A 140 10.64 13.98 1.14
CA LEU A 140 9.35 13.31 1.21
C LEU A 140 9.46 11.83 0.82
N ILE A 141 10.27 11.50 -0.17
CA ILE A 141 10.50 10.13 -0.64
C ILE A 141 11.25 9.32 0.42
N GLU A 142 12.30 9.87 1.01
CA GLU A 142 13.05 9.21 2.09
C GLU A 142 12.20 9.00 3.33
N GLU A 143 11.36 9.98 3.71
CA GLU A 143 10.42 9.83 4.82
C GLU A 143 9.42 8.69 4.54
N CYS A 144 8.87 8.63 3.32
CA CYS A 144 7.98 7.55 2.91
C CYS A 144 8.68 6.19 2.95
N TRP A 145 9.93 6.10 2.49
CA TRP A 145 10.72 4.88 2.57
C TRP A 145 10.93 4.42 4.01
N GLN A 146 11.32 5.33 4.90
CA GLN A 146 11.47 5.01 6.33
C GLN A 146 10.15 4.57 6.96
N TYR A 147 9.01 5.16 6.56
CA TYR A 147 7.69 4.69 6.96
C TYR A 147 7.44 3.25 6.53
N LEU A 148 7.71 2.88 5.28
CA LEU A 148 7.54 1.53 4.76
C LEU A 148 8.46 0.53 5.46
N CYS A 149 9.70 0.90 5.74
CA CYS A 149 10.67 0.07 6.45
C CYS A 149 10.22 -0.34 7.86
N ARG A 150 9.31 0.41 8.50
CA ARG A 150 8.75 0.04 9.81
C ARG A 150 8.04 -1.31 9.80
N PHE A 151 7.43 -1.70 8.68
CA PHE A 151 6.63 -2.91 8.55
C PHE A 151 7.44 -4.14 8.18
N THR A 152 8.70 -3.99 7.80
CA THR A 152 9.56 -5.12 7.45
C THR A 152 9.81 -6.09 8.61
N LYS A 153 9.63 -5.63 9.85
CA LYS A 153 9.69 -6.48 11.05
C LYS A 153 8.60 -7.56 11.09
N GLN A 154 7.55 -7.40 10.30
CA GLN A 154 6.46 -8.38 10.16
C GLN A 154 6.66 -9.28 8.92
N CYS A 155 7.69 -9.02 8.11
CA CYS A 155 8.07 -9.86 6.98
C CYS A 155 8.82 -11.11 7.43
N ASN A 156 8.88 -12.12 6.56
CA ASN A 156 9.88 -13.19 6.66
C ASN A 156 11.29 -12.63 6.42
N ASP A 157 12.32 -13.42 6.77
CA ASP A 157 13.73 -12.99 6.69
C ASP A 157 14.14 -12.63 5.25
N TYR A 158 13.60 -13.30 4.24
CA TYR A 158 13.89 -13.04 2.82
C TYR A 158 13.37 -11.66 2.39
N ASP A 159 12.07 -11.39 2.60
CA ASP A 159 11.47 -10.10 2.24
C ASP A 159 12.03 -8.95 3.08
N HIS A 160 12.36 -9.21 4.35
CA HIS A 160 13.03 -8.24 5.23
C HIS A 160 14.37 -7.80 4.63
N ASN A 161 15.23 -8.75 4.25
CA ASN A 161 16.53 -8.46 3.63
C ASN A 161 16.38 -7.74 2.29
N ARG A 162 15.46 -8.21 1.44
CA ARG A 162 15.21 -7.61 0.13
C ARG A 162 14.83 -6.14 0.23
N ILE A 163 13.92 -5.80 1.13
CA ILE A 163 13.46 -4.41 1.30
C ILE A 163 14.54 -3.55 1.95
N LEU A 164 15.22 -4.03 2.99
CA LEU A 164 16.16 -3.18 3.74
C LEU A 164 17.56 -3.09 3.13
N ARG A 165 17.94 -4.04 2.28
CA ARG A 165 19.29 -4.11 1.70
C ARG A 165 19.28 -4.10 0.19
N GLU A 166 18.70 -5.12 -0.45
CA GLU A 166 18.82 -5.30 -1.90
C GLU A 166 18.19 -4.16 -2.70
N ILE A 167 17.04 -3.63 -2.28
CA ILE A 167 16.40 -2.49 -2.98
C ILE A 167 17.22 -1.21 -2.82
N PRO A 168 17.64 -0.76 -1.60
CA PRO A 168 18.49 0.42 -1.46
C PRO A 168 19.88 0.27 -2.10
N GLU A 169 20.51 -0.87 -2.03
CA GLU A 169 21.82 -1.14 -2.67
C GLU A 169 21.78 -0.95 -4.20
N ASN A 170 20.59 -1.08 -4.80
CA ASN A 170 20.36 -0.87 -6.23
C ASN A 170 19.65 0.47 -6.55
N CYS A 171 19.80 1.49 -5.69
CA CYS A 171 19.21 2.82 -5.89
C CYS A 171 20.10 3.92 -5.32
N THR A 172 20.49 4.88 -6.14
CA THR A 172 21.36 5.99 -5.73
C THR A 172 20.70 6.98 -4.74
N PHE A 173 19.37 6.94 -4.61
CA PHE A 173 18.60 7.90 -3.81
C PHE A 173 18.09 7.37 -2.49
N LEU A 174 18.11 6.06 -2.25
CA LEU A 174 17.66 5.45 -0.99
C LEU A 174 18.88 5.20 -0.10
N ASP A 175 19.30 6.25 0.60
CA ASP A 175 20.42 6.18 1.54
C ASP A 175 19.93 6.37 2.98
N SER A 176 20.14 5.38 3.82
CA SER A 176 19.78 5.42 5.24
C SER A 176 20.47 6.55 6.04
N SER A 177 21.52 7.17 5.47
CA SER A 177 22.23 8.30 6.07
C SER A 177 21.51 9.64 5.87
N PHE A 178 20.50 9.72 4.99
CA PHE A 178 19.77 10.96 4.75
C PHE A 178 18.95 11.37 5.98
N ASN A 179 19.28 12.52 6.54
CA ASN A 179 18.64 13.01 7.76
C ASN A 179 17.34 13.75 7.42
N ILE A 180 16.21 13.21 7.83
CA ILE A 180 14.90 13.83 7.67
C ILE A 180 14.35 14.33 9.01
N VAL A 181 13.49 15.36 8.94
CA VAL A 181 12.63 15.79 10.03
C VAL A 181 11.21 15.32 9.66
N PRO A 182 10.68 14.27 10.29
CA PRO A 182 9.36 13.75 9.94
C PRO A 182 8.26 14.80 10.08
N HIS A 183 7.20 14.68 9.30
CA HIS A 183 6.02 15.55 9.31
C HIS A 183 6.34 17.03 9.11
N SER A 184 7.42 17.36 8.40
CA SER A 184 7.80 18.75 8.14
C SER A 184 7.42 19.19 6.72
N MET A 185 7.10 20.51 6.56
CA MET A 185 6.80 21.07 5.26
C MET A 185 8.06 21.16 4.40
N CYS A 186 8.05 20.46 3.28
CA CYS A 186 9.08 20.47 2.26
C CYS A 186 8.57 21.17 0.99
N LYS A 187 9.47 21.87 0.29
CA LYS A 187 9.14 22.50 -0.98
C LYS A 187 8.86 21.40 -2.03
N VAL A 188 7.75 21.54 -2.74
CA VAL A 188 7.40 20.67 -3.89
C VAL A 188 7.66 21.42 -5.19
N GLN A 189 7.18 22.65 -5.27
CA GLN A 189 7.41 23.58 -6.36
C GLN A 189 7.26 25.00 -5.87
N GLU A 190 7.45 25.98 -6.76
CA GLU A 190 7.26 27.38 -6.40
C GLU A 190 5.85 27.68 -5.88
N GLY A 191 5.74 28.11 -4.62
CA GLY A 191 4.48 28.41 -3.95
C GLY A 191 3.64 27.21 -3.51
N LEU A 192 4.22 26.00 -3.54
CA LEU A 192 3.60 24.77 -3.05
C LEU A 192 4.57 23.97 -2.19
N ASN A 193 4.17 23.69 -0.95
CA ASN A 193 4.87 22.83 -0.03
C ASN A 193 4.01 21.60 0.30
N ALA A 194 4.62 20.54 0.82
CA ALA A 194 3.92 19.34 1.29
C ALA A 194 4.62 18.75 2.51
N ALA A 195 3.83 18.06 3.35
CA ALA A 195 4.32 17.24 4.44
C ALA A 195 3.62 15.87 4.40
N LEU A 196 4.30 14.82 4.81
CA LEU A 196 3.71 13.50 4.98
C LEU A 196 3.07 13.39 6.38
N LEU A 197 1.87 12.84 6.43
CA LEU A 197 1.12 12.61 7.65
C LEU A 197 0.78 11.13 7.79
N TYR A 198 1.11 10.56 8.95
CA TYR A 198 0.78 9.16 9.25
C TYR A 198 0.77 8.93 10.76
N ASN A 199 0.00 7.95 11.21
CA ASN A 199 0.02 7.58 12.63
C ASN A 199 1.34 6.89 12.97
N ASP A 200 2.09 7.45 13.91
CA ASP A 200 3.31 6.87 14.44
C ASP A 200 3.24 6.61 15.96
N SER A 201 4.35 6.27 16.60
CA SER A 201 4.40 6.03 18.04
C SER A 201 4.27 7.30 18.88
N GLN A 202 4.49 8.47 18.28
CA GLN A 202 4.55 9.76 18.96
C GLN A 202 3.29 10.59 18.76
N SER A 203 2.72 10.55 17.54
CA SER A 203 1.65 11.45 17.13
C SER A 203 0.66 10.83 16.15
N GLY A 204 -0.55 11.35 16.15
CA GLY A 204 -1.59 11.04 15.16
C GLY A 204 -1.71 12.13 14.10
N ILE A 205 -2.44 11.81 13.02
CA ILE A 205 -2.62 12.72 11.87
C ILE A 205 -3.18 14.08 12.30
N LEU A 206 -4.22 14.11 13.16
CA LEU A 206 -4.83 15.37 13.55
C LEU A 206 -3.91 16.21 14.46
N GLN A 207 -3.06 15.57 15.27
CA GLN A 207 -2.03 16.27 16.06
C GLN A 207 -0.96 16.87 15.14
N GLN A 208 -0.51 16.14 14.12
CA GLN A 208 0.44 16.64 13.11
C GLN A 208 -0.16 17.82 12.34
N ILE A 209 -1.43 17.74 11.92
CA ILE A 209 -2.16 18.86 11.31
C ILE A 209 -2.16 20.08 12.25
N SER A 210 -2.41 19.90 13.54
CA SER A 210 -2.42 21.00 14.50
C SER A 210 -1.08 21.72 14.67
N ASN A 211 0.01 21.04 14.35
CA ASN A 211 1.37 21.64 14.37
C ASN A 211 1.71 22.39 13.06
N LEU A 212 1.03 22.06 11.95
CA LEU A 212 1.34 22.58 10.62
C LEU A 212 0.35 23.64 10.14
N VAL A 213 -0.90 23.58 10.62
CA VAL A 213 -2.00 24.49 10.21
C VAL A 213 -2.28 25.43 11.36
N PRO A 214 -2.32 26.77 11.15
CA PRO A 214 -2.71 27.75 12.16
C PRO A 214 -4.23 27.67 12.41
N LEU A 215 -4.65 26.70 13.23
CA LEU A 215 -6.07 26.32 13.43
C LEU A 215 -6.95 27.48 13.90
N ASN A 216 -6.39 28.42 14.67
CA ASN A 216 -7.09 29.64 15.13
C ASN A 216 -7.43 30.64 13.99
N GLU A 217 -6.73 30.54 12.87
CA GLU A 217 -6.92 31.41 11.68
C GLU A 217 -7.82 30.76 10.62
N VAL A 218 -8.16 29.48 10.79
CA VAL A 218 -9.00 28.74 9.84
C VAL A 218 -10.42 29.30 9.83
N GLN A 219 -10.88 29.68 8.65
CA GLN A 219 -12.23 30.19 8.40
C GLN A 219 -13.19 29.12 7.88
N THR A 220 -12.66 28.20 7.10
CA THR A 220 -13.45 27.13 6.49
C THR A 220 -12.68 25.83 6.48
N ILE A 221 -13.34 24.78 6.93
CA ILE A 221 -12.90 23.40 6.72
C ILE A 221 -13.82 22.78 5.68
N THR A 222 -13.26 22.12 4.66
CA THR A 222 -14.04 21.32 3.70
C THR A 222 -13.53 19.89 3.71
N LEU A 223 -14.43 18.95 3.93
CA LEU A 223 -14.09 17.55 4.08
C LEU A 223 -14.89 16.71 3.10
N LEU A 224 -14.24 15.78 2.41
CA LEU A 224 -14.82 14.76 1.55
C LEU A 224 -14.44 13.40 2.13
N SER A 225 -15.41 12.55 2.44
CA SER A 225 -15.17 11.18 2.92
C SER A 225 -16.38 10.28 2.65
N PRO A 226 -16.17 8.97 2.39
CA PRO A 226 -17.26 7.99 2.29
C PRO A 226 -17.66 7.40 3.64
N TYR A 227 -16.83 7.53 4.69
CA TYR A 227 -17.03 6.89 6.01
C TYR A 227 -16.85 7.90 7.12
N PHE A 228 -17.76 7.87 8.08
CA PHE A 228 -17.79 8.76 9.26
C PHE A 228 -18.03 7.95 10.53
N ASP A 229 -17.66 8.52 11.67
CA ASP A 229 -18.16 8.08 12.97
C ASP A 229 -19.68 8.22 13.03
N GLU A 230 -20.36 7.36 13.78
CA GLU A 230 -21.82 7.34 13.84
C GLU A 230 -22.43 8.66 14.31
N TYR A 231 -21.82 9.27 15.31
CA TYR A 231 -22.28 10.53 15.90
C TYR A 231 -21.47 11.73 15.41
N GLY A 232 -20.62 11.55 14.39
CA GLY A 232 -19.80 12.62 13.80
C GLY A 232 -18.70 13.14 14.70
N GLU A 233 -18.14 12.30 15.56
CA GLU A 233 -17.17 12.68 16.59
C GLU A 233 -15.94 13.38 15.98
N SER A 234 -15.44 12.90 14.84
CA SER A 234 -14.33 13.53 14.11
C SER A 234 -14.70 14.92 13.58
N LEU A 235 -15.93 15.11 13.09
CA LEU A 235 -16.42 16.40 12.62
C LEU A 235 -16.59 17.39 13.76
N ILE A 236 -17.10 16.94 14.91
CA ILE A 236 -17.24 17.74 16.12
C ILE A 236 -15.86 18.16 16.63
N THR A 237 -14.89 17.22 16.64
CA THR A 237 -13.51 17.51 17.03
C THR A 237 -12.88 18.58 16.14
N LEU A 238 -13.03 18.50 14.81
CA LEU A 238 -12.55 19.52 13.87
C LEU A 238 -13.19 20.88 14.10
N SER A 239 -14.52 20.91 14.34
CA SER A 239 -15.25 22.15 14.64
C SER A 239 -14.77 22.79 15.95
N GLN A 240 -14.47 22.00 16.96
CA GLN A 240 -13.94 22.48 18.24
C GLN A 240 -12.51 23.02 18.15
N LEU A 241 -11.67 22.39 17.31
CA LEU A 241 -10.28 22.82 17.09
C LEU A 241 -10.21 24.14 16.31
N CYS A 242 -11.20 24.41 15.48
CA CYS A 242 -11.28 25.63 14.67
C CYS A 242 -12.59 26.39 14.98
N PRO A 243 -12.72 26.99 16.18
CA PRO A 243 -14.02 27.51 16.67
C PRO A 243 -14.58 28.68 15.85
N ASN A 244 -13.72 29.37 15.07
CA ASN A 244 -14.12 30.45 14.19
C ASN A 244 -14.46 29.99 12.77
N SER A 245 -14.43 28.67 12.51
CA SER A 245 -14.61 28.10 11.18
C SER A 245 -16.01 27.52 10.97
N THR A 246 -16.35 27.37 9.69
CA THR A 246 -17.46 26.54 9.21
C THR A 246 -16.93 25.23 8.69
N VAL A 247 -17.51 24.10 9.07
CA VAL A 247 -17.18 22.77 8.55
C VAL A 247 -18.16 22.38 7.45
N ASN A 248 -17.67 22.28 6.23
CA ASN A 248 -18.42 21.87 5.04
C ASN A 248 -18.11 20.40 4.73
N VAL A 249 -19.09 19.54 4.80
CA VAL A 249 -18.95 18.11 4.57
C VAL A 249 -19.53 17.75 3.21
N LEU A 250 -18.68 17.32 2.28
CA LEU A 250 -19.10 16.81 0.98
C LEU A 250 -19.35 15.31 1.10
N ILE A 251 -20.56 14.87 0.82
CA ILE A 251 -20.95 13.45 0.84
C ILE A 251 -21.76 13.12 -0.41
N HIS A 252 -21.78 11.85 -0.76
CA HIS A 252 -22.69 11.30 -1.78
C HIS A 252 -23.93 10.69 -1.10
N GLN A 253 -25.06 10.65 -1.79
CA GLN A 253 -26.30 10.05 -1.23
C GLN A 253 -26.09 8.58 -0.82
N ASP A 254 -25.24 7.84 -1.57
CA ASP A 254 -24.88 6.46 -1.29
C ASP A 254 -23.62 6.36 -0.40
N CYS A 255 -23.41 7.34 0.47
CA CYS A 255 -22.33 7.30 1.47
C CYS A 255 -22.45 6.03 2.32
N ALA A 256 -21.39 5.22 2.34
CA ALA A 256 -21.44 3.89 2.95
C ALA A 256 -21.67 3.96 4.47
N LEU A 257 -21.05 4.93 5.16
CA LEU A 257 -21.24 5.16 6.60
C LEU A 257 -21.40 6.66 6.88
N PRO A 258 -22.61 7.23 6.69
CA PRO A 258 -22.89 8.62 7.06
C PRO A 258 -22.92 8.79 8.60
N PRO A 259 -22.74 10.01 9.12
CA PRO A 259 -22.82 10.29 10.55
C PRO A 259 -24.30 10.38 11.00
N SER A 260 -25.04 9.28 10.86
CA SER A 260 -26.51 9.21 10.95
C SER A 260 -27.05 9.47 12.36
N GLY A 261 -26.23 9.34 13.42
CA GLY A 261 -26.56 9.67 14.80
C GLY A 261 -26.15 11.08 15.24
N MET A 262 -25.57 11.86 14.32
CA MET A 262 -25.09 13.20 14.65
C MET A 262 -26.25 14.15 14.93
N LEU A 263 -26.16 14.89 16.05
CA LEU A 263 -27.08 15.96 16.38
C LEU A 263 -26.82 17.20 15.51
N PRO A 264 -27.86 18.01 15.20
CA PRO A 264 -27.70 19.27 14.48
C PRO A 264 -26.62 20.16 15.11
N ASN A 265 -25.72 20.67 14.30
CA ASN A 265 -24.64 21.58 14.70
C ASN A 265 -24.63 22.78 13.74
N SER A 266 -24.72 23.99 14.25
CA SER A 266 -24.82 25.22 13.45
C SER A 266 -23.54 25.52 12.64
N SER A 267 -22.40 24.94 13.04
CA SER A 267 -21.10 25.14 12.37
C SER A 267 -20.81 24.06 11.34
N ILE A 268 -21.61 22.97 11.25
CA ILE A 268 -21.36 21.83 10.36
C ILE A 268 -22.47 21.74 9.32
N HIS A 269 -22.10 21.80 8.05
CA HIS A 269 -23.03 21.82 6.93
C HIS A 269 -22.71 20.73 5.92
N PHE A 270 -23.74 20.03 5.46
CA PHE A 270 -23.59 18.96 4.49
C PHE A 270 -23.94 19.44 3.08
N TYR A 271 -23.17 18.97 2.10
CA TYR A 271 -23.30 19.32 0.69
C TYR A 271 -23.25 18.08 -0.18
N ASP A 272 -24.01 18.11 -1.28
CA ASP A 272 -24.06 17.02 -2.25
C ASP A 272 -22.82 17.02 -3.15
N PHE A 273 -22.00 15.98 -3.03
CA PHE A 273 -20.83 15.78 -3.87
C PHE A 273 -21.20 15.63 -5.35
N SER A 274 -22.37 15.03 -5.68
CA SER A 274 -22.81 14.83 -7.07
C SER A 274 -23.00 16.14 -7.82
N GLU A 275 -23.24 17.24 -7.12
CA GLU A 275 -23.42 18.59 -7.68
C GLU A 275 -22.12 19.37 -7.85
N THR A 276 -20.99 18.83 -7.39
CA THR A 276 -19.67 19.41 -7.69
C THR A 276 -19.32 19.20 -9.17
N LYS A 277 -18.37 19.99 -9.69
CA LYS A 277 -17.86 19.77 -11.05
C LYS A 277 -17.32 18.34 -11.21
N ARG A 278 -16.61 17.84 -10.20
CA ARG A 278 -16.04 16.49 -10.18
C ARG A 278 -17.13 15.42 -10.13
N GLY A 279 -18.11 15.58 -9.25
CA GLY A 279 -19.25 14.67 -9.14
C GLY A 279 -20.02 14.56 -10.45
N LYS A 280 -20.31 15.69 -11.12
CA LYS A 280 -21.03 15.71 -12.40
C LYS A 280 -20.31 14.97 -13.54
N ILE A 281 -18.99 15.05 -13.58
CA ILE A 281 -18.17 14.27 -14.54
C ILE A 281 -18.28 12.79 -14.19
N ALA A 282 -18.18 12.51 -12.94
CA ALA A 282 -18.18 11.18 -12.35
C ALA A 282 -19.42 10.34 -12.71
N PHE A 283 -20.59 10.92 -12.52
CA PHE A 283 -21.85 10.20 -12.67
C PHE A 283 -22.43 10.21 -14.09
N LYS A 284 -21.79 10.88 -15.04
CA LYS A 284 -22.24 10.87 -16.45
C LYS A 284 -22.04 9.53 -17.17
N THR A 285 -21.08 8.74 -16.77
CA THR A 285 -20.63 7.57 -17.51
C THR A 285 -20.92 6.24 -16.83
N TYR A 286 -20.86 6.15 -15.50
CA TYR A 286 -21.11 4.95 -14.70
C TYR A 286 -21.49 5.34 -13.27
N GLU A 287 -22.27 4.51 -12.56
CA GLU A 287 -22.46 4.60 -11.12
C GLU A 287 -21.14 4.27 -10.39
N ARG A 288 -20.36 5.30 -10.13
CA ARG A 288 -19.09 5.16 -9.39
C ARG A 288 -19.30 5.51 -7.93
N GLN A 289 -18.81 4.67 -7.04
CA GLN A 289 -18.85 4.97 -5.61
C GLN A 289 -17.78 6.00 -5.24
N LEU A 290 -18.16 6.97 -4.39
CA LEU A 290 -17.21 7.90 -3.81
C LEU A 290 -16.33 7.15 -2.81
N HIS A 291 -15.01 7.18 -3.03
CA HIS A 291 -14.04 6.61 -2.09
C HIS A 291 -12.85 7.55 -1.81
N ALA A 292 -12.80 8.70 -2.47
CA ALA A 292 -11.81 9.75 -2.19
C ALA A 292 -11.94 10.32 -0.76
N LYS A 293 -10.81 10.69 -0.15
CA LYS A 293 -10.73 11.37 1.14
C LYS A 293 -9.89 12.64 0.96
N VAL A 294 -10.50 13.77 1.28
CA VAL A 294 -9.87 15.09 1.22
C VAL A 294 -10.25 15.86 2.47
N LEU A 295 -9.26 16.47 3.14
CA LEU A 295 -9.48 17.38 4.24
C LEU A 295 -8.76 18.71 3.92
N HIS A 296 -9.54 19.78 3.79
CA HIS A 296 -9.06 21.08 3.36
C HIS A 296 -9.32 22.15 4.43
N PHE A 297 -8.32 22.98 4.70
CA PHE A 297 -8.42 24.12 5.60
C PHE A 297 -8.09 25.40 4.81
N LYS A 298 -8.91 26.42 4.99
CA LYS A 298 -8.72 27.73 4.40
C LYS A 298 -8.57 28.78 5.48
N THR A 299 -7.46 29.51 5.45
CA THR A 299 -7.20 30.73 6.22
C THR A 299 -7.42 31.97 5.32
N ASN A 300 -7.13 33.17 5.83
CA ASN A 300 -7.14 34.38 4.99
C ASN A 300 -6.10 34.34 3.88
N ASP A 301 -4.90 33.82 4.17
CA ASP A 301 -3.72 34.00 3.34
C ASP A 301 -3.21 32.70 2.71
N ALA A 302 -3.72 31.55 3.16
CA ALA A 302 -3.25 30.25 2.72
C ALA A 302 -4.36 29.19 2.68
N GLU A 303 -4.11 28.16 1.91
CA GLU A 303 -4.91 26.93 1.90
C GLU A 303 -4.02 25.73 2.20
N TYR A 304 -4.59 24.77 2.95
CA TYR A 304 -3.98 23.49 3.28
C TYR A 304 -4.91 22.38 2.81
N CYS A 305 -4.38 21.37 2.13
CA CYS A 305 -5.19 20.31 1.57
C CYS A 305 -4.53 18.95 1.80
N MET A 306 -5.12 18.11 2.62
CA MET A 306 -4.71 16.73 2.82
C MET A 306 -5.44 15.81 1.85
N VAL A 307 -4.70 14.93 1.19
CA VAL A 307 -5.18 13.78 0.40
C VAL A 307 -4.52 12.53 0.96
N GLY A 308 -5.30 11.48 1.24
CA GLY A 308 -4.73 10.26 1.80
C GLY A 308 -5.77 9.19 2.11
N SER A 309 -5.38 8.20 2.89
CA SER A 309 -6.21 7.05 3.21
C SER A 309 -7.21 7.30 4.34
N ALA A 310 -6.98 8.29 5.22
CA ALA A 310 -7.74 8.51 6.44
C ALA A 310 -9.18 8.97 6.15
N ASN A 311 -10.15 8.20 6.63
CA ASN A 311 -11.55 8.57 6.65
C ASN A 311 -11.84 9.62 7.72
N ALA A 312 -13.01 10.26 7.63
CA ALA A 312 -13.53 11.19 8.63
C ALA A 312 -13.99 10.45 9.91
N THR A 313 -13.08 9.75 10.55
CA THR A 313 -13.32 8.96 11.76
C THR A 313 -12.21 9.19 12.78
N LEU A 314 -12.51 9.04 14.06
CA LEU A 314 -11.48 9.04 15.12
C LEU A 314 -10.48 7.89 14.94
N ALA A 315 -10.92 6.76 14.40
CA ALA A 315 -10.03 5.65 14.10
C ALA A 315 -8.95 6.01 13.07
N GLY A 316 -9.29 6.84 12.07
CA GLY A 316 -8.36 7.31 11.04
C GLY A 316 -7.57 8.54 11.45
N LEU A 317 -8.25 9.62 11.82
CA LEU A 317 -7.64 10.93 12.08
C LEU A 317 -7.05 11.05 13.49
N GLY A 318 -7.64 10.37 14.47
CA GLY A 318 -7.33 10.56 15.90
C GLY A 318 -7.89 11.86 16.46
N THR A 319 -7.27 12.33 17.52
CA THR A 319 -7.49 13.65 18.16
C THR A 319 -6.15 14.36 18.31
N ILE A 320 -6.14 15.58 18.86
CA ILE A 320 -4.87 16.27 19.17
C ILE A 320 -4.05 15.63 20.31
N THR A 321 -4.68 14.75 21.08
CA THR A 321 -4.04 14.10 22.25
C THR A 321 -3.87 12.59 22.06
N HIS A 322 -4.59 12.00 21.13
CA HIS A 322 -4.57 10.56 20.90
C HIS A 322 -4.50 10.29 19.39
N ARG A 323 -3.55 9.45 18.98
CA ARG A 323 -3.47 8.98 17.60
C ARG A 323 -4.69 8.14 17.24
N GLY A 324 -5.02 8.07 15.95
CA GLY A 324 -5.95 7.09 15.42
C GLY A 324 -5.45 5.66 15.64
N ILE A 325 -6.37 4.70 15.74
CA ILE A 325 -6.02 3.28 15.91
C ILE A 325 -5.60 2.61 14.59
N ASN A 326 -6.02 3.18 13.45
CA ASN A 326 -5.61 2.68 12.14
C ASN A 326 -4.19 3.15 11.81
N GLU A 327 -3.47 2.34 11.04
CA GLU A 327 -2.34 2.84 10.26
C GLU A 327 -2.90 3.55 9.03
N GLU A 328 -2.67 4.85 8.91
CA GLU A 328 -3.13 5.70 7.81
C GLU A 328 -1.95 6.49 7.25
N PHE A 329 -2.08 6.93 6.00
CA PHE A 329 -1.05 7.74 5.34
C PHE A 329 -1.69 8.81 4.45
N GLY A 330 -1.15 10.03 4.50
CA GLY A 330 -1.63 11.14 3.69
C GLY A 330 -0.54 12.16 3.40
N VAL A 331 -0.84 13.05 2.48
CA VAL A 331 -0.02 14.19 2.10
C VAL A 331 -0.79 15.47 2.38
N LEU A 332 -0.25 16.36 3.20
CA LEU A 332 -0.78 17.70 3.46
C LEU A 332 -0.04 18.71 2.58
N TYR A 333 -0.75 19.29 1.64
CA TYR A 333 -0.25 20.42 0.82
C TYR A 333 -0.52 21.75 1.49
N HIS A 334 0.38 22.71 1.30
CA HIS A 334 0.23 24.11 1.71
C HIS A 334 0.53 25.03 0.54
N SER A 335 -0.33 26.02 0.30
CA SER A 335 -0.12 27.05 -0.71
C SER A 335 -0.78 28.40 -0.33
N THR A 336 -0.10 29.51 -0.67
CA THR A 336 -0.66 30.86 -0.61
C THR A 336 -1.23 31.33 -1.96
N LYS A 337 -1.10 30.50 -3.01
CA LYS A 337 -1.45 30.88 -4.39
C LYS A 337 -2.56 30.00 -4.99
N GLN A 338 -2.71 28.77 -4.50
CA GLN A 338 -3.63 27.79 -5.09
C GLN A 338 -4.98 27.78 -4.39
N ASP A 339 -6.05 27.62 -5.18
CA ASP A 339 -7.39 27.26 -4.71
C ASP A 339 -7.57 25.75 -4.94
N PHE A 340 -7.27 24.95 -3.90
CA PHE A 340 -7.33 23.50 -4.01
C PHE A 340 -8.74 22.97 -4.34
N LEU A 341 -9.79 23.55 -3.75
CA LEU A 341 -11.15 23.08 -4.01
C LEU A 341 -11.58 23.35 -5.47
N SER A 342 -11.14 24.46 -6.08
CA SER A 342 -11.38 24.71 -7.50
C SER A 342 -10.58 23.73 -8.37
N THR A 343 -9.31 23.50 -8.05
CA THR A 343 -8.42 22.61 -8.79
C THR A 343 -8.96 21.16 -8.77
N LEU A 344 -9.43 20.71 -7.62
CA LEU A 344 -10.04 19.38 -7.46
C LEU A 344 -11.49 19.30 -7.98
N GLY A 345 -12.11 20.44 -8.33
CA GLY A 345 -13.49 20.49 -8.80
C GLY A 345 -14.52 20.17 -7.72
N LEU A 346 -14.21 20.47 -6.45
CA LEU A 346 -15.01 20.09 -5.27
C LEU A 346 -15.97 21.21 -4.79
N LYS A 347 -16.01 22.37 -5.46
CA LYS A 347 -16.91 23.45 -5.07
C LYS A 347 -18.37 23.13 -5.41
N THR A 348 -19.27 23.32 -4.44
CA THR A 348 -20.74 23.24 -4.61
C THR A 348 -21.44 24.17 -3.64
N LYS A 349 -22.69 24.53 -3.94
CA LYS A 349 -23.58 25.34 -3.08
C LYS A 349 -24.82 24.55 -2.66
N LYS A 350 -24.99 23.32 -3.15
CA LYS A 350 -26.21 22.55 -2.87
C LYS A 350 -26.09 21.88 -1.51
N ARG A 351 -26.73 22.47 -0.51
CA ARG A 351 -26.88 21.88 0.82
C ARG A 351 -27.85 20.71 0.80
N ILE A 352 -27.58 19.74 1.66
CA ILE A 352 -28.44 18.58 1.93
C ILE A 352 -28.56 18.37 3.43
N ASP A 353 -29.58 17.63 3.84
CA ASP A 353 -29.70 17.13 5.20
C ASP A 353 -28.71 15.96 5.42
N VAL A 354 -28.42 15.67 6.68
CA VAL A 354 -27.57 14.53 7.03
C VAL A 354 -28.26 13.25 6.60
N PRO A 355 -27.60 12.38 5.78
CA PRO A 355 -28.19 11.09 5.45
C PRO A 355 -28.39 10.22 6.68
N THR A 356 -29.62 9.75 6.89
CA THR A 356 -30.00 8.94 8.05
C THR A 356 -29.95 7.44 7.81
N ASN A 357 -29.83 7.01 6.57
CA ASN A 357 -29.83 5.60 6.20
C ASN A 357 -28.39 5.05 6.18
N ARG A 358 -28.04 4.23 7.16
CA ARG A 358 -26.85 3.39 7.10
C ARG A 358 -27.14 2.13 6.26
N SER A 359 -26.26 1.79 5.34
CA SER A 359 -26.33 0.49 4.69
C SER A 359 -26.15 -0.62 5.74
N LYS A 360 -27.00 -1.65 5.73
CA LYS A 360 -26.96 -2.76 6.68
C LYS A 360 -25.66 -3.60 6.67
N HIS A 361 -24.70 -3.30 5.79
CA HIS A 361 -23.43 -4.00 5.65
C HIS A 361 -22.35 -3.59 6.66
N SER A 362 -22.64 -2.67 7.58
CA SER A 362 -21.63 -2.12 8.50
C SER A 362 -21.54 -2.76 9.89
N ASN A 363 -22.38 -3.76 10.19
CA ASN A 363 -22.34 -4.46 11.49
C ASN A 363 -21.49 -5.73 11.48
N GLU A 364 -20.39 -5.75 10.73
CA GLU A 364 -19.33 -6.69 11.09
C GLU A 364 -18.66 -6.11 12.35
N ALA A 365 -19.08 -6.63 13.51
CA ALA A 365 -18.32 -6.51 14.74
C ALA A 365 -16.84 -6.79 14.41
N PRO A 366 -15.88 -6.07 15.02
CA PRO A 366 -14.49 -6.47 14.93
C PRO A 366 -14.47 -7.95 15.26
N SER A 367 -13.99 -8.77 14.32
CA SER A 367 -13.86 -10.21 14.54
C SER A 367 -13.19 -10.34 15.88
N GLU A 368 -13.78 -11.15 16.79
CA GLU A 368 -13.19 -11.42 18.09
C GLU A 368 -11.74 -11.83 17.83
N THR A 369 -10.83 -10.90 18.00
CA THR A 369 -9.39 -11.11 18.02
C THR A 369 -9.03 -11.73 19.37
N GLY A 370 -9.74 -12.83 19.70
CA GLY A 370 -9.22 -13.77 20.67
C GLY A 370 -7.85 -14.20 20.17
N ARG A 371 -6.87 -14.34 21.07
CA ARG A 371 -5.53 -14.86 20.77
C ARG A 371 -5.66 -16.17 19.99
N ARG A 372 -5.74 -16.05 18.68
CA ARG A 372 -5.83 -17.20 17.78
C ARG A 372 -4.41 -17.46 17.29
N LEU A 373 -4.00 -18.72 17.39
CA LEU A 373 -2.74 -19.17 16.80
C LEU A 373 -2.69 -18.76 15.33
N ARG A 374 -1.64 -18.04 14.93
CA ARG A 374 -1.48 -17.51 13.57
C ARG A 374 -0.14 -17.90 12.98
N LEU A 375 -0.15 -18.31 11.73
CA LEU A 375 1.04 -18.33 10.90
C LEU A 375 1.33 -16.90 10.41
N LEU A 376 2.57 -16.47 10.55
CA LEU A 376 3.06 -15.16 10.13
C LEU A 376 3.78 -15.24 8.79
N SER A 377 4.49 -16.34 8.52
CA SER A 377 5.13 -16.59 7.24
C SER A 377 5.25 -18.08 6.93
N ALA A 378 5.34 -18.40 5.65
CA ALA A 378 5.60 -19.74 5.13
C ALA A 378 6.52 -19.64 3.91
N TYR A 379 7.65 -20.35 3.92
CA TYR A 379 8.58 -20.35 2.79
C TYR A 379 9.19 -21.74 2.55
N TYR A 380 9.32 -22.06 1.27
CA TYR A 380 9.87 -23.32 0.80
C TYR A 380 11.24 -23.12 0.21
N GLU A 381 12.22 -23.89 0.70
CA GLU A 381 13.60 -23.84 0.29
C GLU A 381 14.23 -25.23 0.37
N SER A 382 14.89 -25.66 -0.68
CA SER A 382 15.71 -26.90 -0.72
C SER A 382 14.99 -28.16 -0.18
N GLY A 383 13.67 -28.30 -0.49
CA GLY A 383 12.89 -29.47 -0.06
C GLY A 383 12.32 -29.36 1.36
N LYS A 384 12.45 -28.23 2.01
CA LYS A 384 11.98 -27.96 3.37
C LYS A 384 10.95 -26.83 3.36
N LEU A 385 9.80 -27.05 3.95
CA LEU A 385 8.80 -26.01 4.20
C LEU A 385 8.96 -25.49 5.62
N ASN A 386 9.28 -24.21 5.74
CA ASN A 386 9.47 -23.50 6.99
C ASN A 386 8.27 -22.61 7.26
N VAL A 387 7.79 -22.60 8.51
CA VAL A 387 6.70 -21.74 8.96
C VAL A 387 7.08 -21.02 10.25
N TYR A 388 6.57 -19.80 10.40
CA TYR A 388 6.75 -18.98 11.59
C TYR A 388 5.37 -18.60 12.14
N SER A 389 5.17 -18.74 13.44
CA SER A 389 3.91 -18.47 14.14
C SER A 389 4.04 -17.28 15.12
N ASN A 390 2.91 -16.70 15.51
CA ASN A 390 2.86 -15.62 16.50
C ASN A 390 3.16 -16.14 17.93
N GLU A 391 2.89 -17.42 18.19
CA GLU A 391 3.10 -18.07 19.47
C GLU A 391 3.50 -19.54 19.24
N GLU A 392 3.86 -20.25 20.29
CA GLU A 392 4.27 -21.63 20.22
C GLU A 392 3.14 -22.53 19.72
N ILE A 393 3.45 -23.40 18.74
CA ILE A 393 2.50 -24.35 18.17
C ILE A 393 2.35 -25.54 19.15
N PRO A 394 1.14 -25.85 19.64
CA PRO A 394 0.93 -26.96 20.56
C PRO A 394 1.30 -28.32 19.96
N ASP A 395 1.71 -29.27 20.81
CA ASP A 395 1.99 -30.64 20.42
C ASP A 395 0.79 -31.32 19.74
N GLY A 396 1.08 -32.05 18.66
CA GLY A 396 0.07 -32.79 17.91
C GLY A 396 -0.75 -31.95 16.93
N VAL A 397 -0.41 -30.66 16.75
CA VAL A 397 -0.89 -29.84 15.66
C VAL A 397 -0.12 -30.20 14.39
N LEU A 398 -0.82 -30.28 13.27
CA LEU A 398 -0.28 -30.64 11.96
C LEU A 398 -0.33 -29.45 11.00
N LEU A 399 0.57 -29.46 10.01
CA LEU A 399 0.54 -28.50 8.92
C LEU A 399 -0.22 -29.09 7.74
N SER A 400 -1.29 -28.45 7.34
CA SER A 400 -2.04 -28.75 6.11
C SER A 400 -1.48 -27.87 4.98
N ILE A 401 -1.20 -28.48 3.81
CA ILE A 401 -0.59 -27.85 2.64
C ILE A 401 -1.48 -28.19 1.45
N ASP A 402 -2.05 -27.17 0.81
CA ASP A 402 -3.11 -27.29 -0.18
C ASP A 402 -2.79 -26.52 -1.45
N ASN A 403 -2.89 -27.16 -2.61
CA ASN A 403 -2.71 -26.52 -3.93
C ASN A 403 -4.03 -26.37 -4.71
N GLY A 404 -5.15 -26.65 -4.06
CA GLY A 404 -6.49 -26.60 -4.66
C GLY A 404 -6.89 -27.88 -5.44
N ILE A 405 -5.98 -28.84 -5.59
CA ILE A 405 -6.23 -30.15 -6.21
C ILE A 405 -6.03 -31.25 -5.17
N GLU A 406 -4.97 -31.18 -4.41
CA GLU A 406 -4.58 -32.12 -3.36
C GLU A 406 -4.25 -31.38 -2.07
N THR A 407 -4.49 -32.03 -0.95
CA THR A 407 -4.11 -31.54 0.38
C THR A 407 -3.17 -32.54 1.03
N LEU A 408 -1.98 -32.10 1.36
CA LEU A 408 -0.98 -32.84 2.11
C LEU A 408 -1.05 -32.43 3.58
N VAL A 409 -0.78 -33.37 4.48
CA VAL A 409 -0.71 -33.10 5.92
C VAL A 409 0.64 -33.61 6.44
N SER A 410 1.35 -32.79 7.20
CA SER A 410 2.68 -33.10 7.70
C SER A 410 2.84 -32.70 9.16
N GLU A 411 3.65 -33.48 9.89
CA GLU A 411 4.11 -33.12 11.23
C GLU A 411 5.12 -31.99 11.15
N LEU A 412 5.09 -31.11 12.15
CA LEU A 412 6.03 -30.02 12.29
C LEU A 412 7.16 -30.38 13.26
N LYS A 413 8.39 -30.10 12.87
CA LYS A 413 9.56 -30.14 13.74
C LYS A 413 9.80 -28.73 14.29
N HIS A 414 9.94 -28.62 15.60
CA HIS A 414 10.29 -27.36 16.24
C HIS A 414 11.79 -27.09 16.00
N ASP A 415 12.11 -25.95 15.38
CA ASP A 415 13.50 -25.56 15.12
C ASP A 415 14.03 -24.66 16.25
N LYS A 416 13.51 -23.44 16.39
CA LYS A 416 13.89 -22.46 17.43
C LYS A 416 12.83 -21.39 17.61
N GLY A 417 12.44 -21.09 18.86
CA GLY A 417 11.41 -20.09 19.16
C GLY A 417 10.09 -20.48 18.48
N ASN A 418 9.47 -19.60 17.74
CA ASN A 418 8.22 -19.86 17.02
C ASN A 418 8.44 -20.31 15.56
N ARG A 419 9.61 -20.87 15.25
CA ARG A 419 9.95 -21.42 13.94
C ARG A 419 9.82 -22.92 13.93
N TYR A 420 9.15 -23.41 12.92
CA TYR A 420 8.87 -24.84 12.70
C TYR A 420 9.13 -25.18 11.25
N SER A 421 9.39 -26.44 10.99
CA SER A 421 9.65 -26.90 9.62
C SER A 421 9.19 -28.33 9.40
N THR A 422 9.04 -28.68 8.13
CA THR A 422 8.81 -30.04 7.69
C THR A 422 9.55 -30.34 6.40
N ASP A 423 10.15 -31.55 6.31
CA ASP A 423 10.78 -32.03 5.09
C ASP A 423 9.69 -32.58 4.17
N ILE A 424 9.46 -31.92 3.05
CA ILE A 424 8.40 -32.30 2.11
C ILE A 424 8.81 -31.90 0.69
N LYS A 425 8.50 -32.76 -0.27
CA LYS A 425 8.73 -32.47 -1.68
C LYS A 425 7.45 -31.92 -2.30
N LEU A 426 7.47 -30.63 -2.65
CA LEU A 426 6.36 -29.96 -3.32
C LEU A 426 6.60 -29.89 -4.84
N ALA A 427 5.53 -30.03 -5.61
CA ALA A 427 5.56 -29.71 -7.03
C ALA A 427 5.69 -28.19 -7.24
N LYS A 428 6.22 -27.76 -8.40
CA LYS A 428 6.42 -26.31 -8.70
C LYS A 428 5.09 -25.58 -9.00
N THR A 429 4.04 -25.84 -8.21
CA THR A 429 2.75 -25.15 -8.27
C THR A 429 2.58 -24.21 -7.08
N GLN A 430 1.48 -23.48 -7.01
CA GLN A 430 1.19 -22.64 -5.85
C GLN A 430 0.53 -23.46 -4.74
N TYR A 431 0.93 -23.21 -3.51
CA TYR A 431 0.38 -23.82 -2.32
C TYR A 431 -0.04 -22.77 -1.30
N THR A 432 -1.07 -23.08 -0.53
CA THR A 432 -1.38 -22.46 0.75
C THR A 432 -1.08 -23.43 1.88
N CYS A 433 -0.79 -22.92 3.06
CA CYS A 433 -0.65 -23.74 4.25
C CYS A 433 -1.38 -23.12 5.45
N TYR A 434 -1.80 -23.98 6.38
CA TYR A 434 -2.48 -23.61 7.61
C TYR A 434 -2.35 -24.74 8.64
N LEU A 435 -2.53 -24.42 9.91
CA LEU A 435 -2.47 -25.39 10.98
C LEU A 435 -3.84 -26.09 11.19
N VAL A 436 -3.80 -27.37 11.47
CA VAL A 436 -4.97 -28.20 11.77
C VAL A 436 -4.77 -29.00 13.05
N ASP A 437 -5.85 -29.23 13.76
CA ASP A 437 -5.87 -30.15 14.91
C ASP A 437 -5.90 -31.63 14.46
N LYS A 438 -5.96 -32.52 15.42
CA LYS A 438 -6.02 -34.00 15.20
C LYS A 438 -7.24 -34.43 14.38
N ASP A 439 -8.32 -33.68 14.43
CA ASP A 439 -9.56 -33.91 13.69
C ASP A 439 -9.53 -33.22 12.29
N LYS A 440 -8.38 -32.68 11.89
CA LYS A 440 -8.15 -31.93 10.64
C LYS A 440 -8.94 -30.62 10.53
N LYS A 441 -9.42 -30.09 11.66
CA LYS A 441 -10.08 -28.78 11.69
C LYS A 441 -9.02 -27.67 11.70
N SER A 442 -9.22 -26.64 10.85
CA SER A 442 -8.34 -25.47 10.80
C SER A 442 -8.36 -24.69 12.11
N ILE A 443 -7.17 -24.43 12.66
CA ILE A 443 -6.96 -23.68 13.91
C ILE A 443 -6.12 -22.41 13.71
N SER A 444 -5.66 -22.14 12.49
CA SER A 444 -4.95 -20.93 12.14
C SER A 444 -5.51 -20.26 10.88
N ASN A 445 -4.98 -19.09 10.54
CA ASN A 445 -5.15 -18.48 9.21
C ASN A 445 -4.45 -19.33 8.13
N LYS A 446 -4.79 -19.05 6.86
CA LYS A 446 -4.10 -19.57 5.68
C LYS A 446 -3.05 -18.59 5.19
N LEU A 447 -1.92 -19.10 4.72
CA LEU A 447 -0.88 -18.33 4.04
C LEU A 447 -0.50 -18.98 2.72
N PHE A 448 -0.09 -18.17 1.74
CA PHE A 448 0.62 -18.68 0.57
C PHE A 448 2.04 -19.08 0.94
N VAL A 449 2.52 -20.14 0.30
CA VAL A 449 3.90 -20.59 0.43
C VAL A 449 4.78 -19.75 -0.50
N ASN A 450 5.78 -19.07 0.05
CA ASN A 450 6.80 -18.35 -0.69
C ASN A 450 7.92 -19.30 -1.10
N TRP A 451 8.30 -19.26 -2.37
CA TRP A 451 9.38 -20.06 -2.93
C TRP A 451 10.63 -19.20 -3.03
N THR A 452 11.58 -19.35 -2.12
CA THR A 452 12.81 -18.53 -2.08
C THR A 452 13.59 -18.60 -3.37
N GLU A 453 13.70 -19.77 -3.99
CA GLU A 453 14.39 -19.96 -5.27
C GLU A 453 13.79 -19.11 -6.40
N PHE A 454 12.46 -19.05 -6.50
CA PHE A 454 11.80 -18.26 -7.54
C PHE A 454 11.84 -16.76 -7.22
N LEU A 455 11.58 -16.38 -5.98
CA LEU A 455 11.66 -14.98 -5.57
C LEU A 455 13.08 -14.41 -5.72
N ALA A 456 14.12 -15.23 -5.58
CA ALA A 456 15.50 -14.81 -5.82
C ALA A 456 15.76 -14.40 -7.28
N THR A 457 15.00 -14.96 -8.25
CA THR A 457 15.11 -14.54 -9.65
C THR A 457 14.56 -13.14 -9.90
N THR A 458 13.75 -12.59 -8.97
CA THR A 458 13.22 -11.24 -9.05
C THR A 458 14.11 -10.19 -8.38
N ASN A 459 15.30 -10.56 -7.93
CA ASN A 459 16.27 -9.67 -7.30
C ASN A 459 16.49 -8.41 -8.17
N PRO A 460 16.51 -7.22 -7.59
CA PRO A 460 16.69 -5.96 -8.32
C PRO A 460 18.09 -5.73 -8.87
N SER A 461 19.06 -6.60 -8.61
CA SER A 461 20.42 -6.44 -9.13
C SER A 461 20.45 -6.26 -10.66
N LYS A 462 21.43 -5.51 -11.16
CA LYS A 462 21.58 -5.23 -12.59
C LYS A 462 21.69 -6.52 -13.39
N MET A 463 22.47 -7.50 -12.87
CA MET A 463 22.63 -8.81 -13.49
C MET A 463 21.30 -9.55 -13.61
N SER A 464 20.51 -9.66 -12.54
CA SER A 464 19.20 -10.32 -12.58
C SER A 464 18.25 -9.65 -13.58
N ARG A 465 18.27 -8.31 -13.64
CA ARG A 465 17.45 -7.56 -14.61
C ARG A 465 17.86 -7.83 -16.04
N ASN A 466 19.15 -7.87 -16.34
CA ASN A 466 19.66 -8.17 -17.67
C ASN A 466 19.34 -9.60 -18.10
N LEU A 467 19.48 -10.55 -17.18
CA LEU A 467 19.11 -11.95 -17.41
C LEU A 467 17.60 -12.11 -17.67
N ASN A 468 16.76 -11.53 -16.85
CA ASN A 468 15.31 -11.58 -17.02
C ASN A 468 14.87 -10.91 -18.33
N ARG A 469 15.51 -9.81 -18.70
CA ARG A 469 15.27 -9.11 -19.98
C ARG A 469 15.65 -9.98 -21.18
N PHE A 470 16.78 -10.67 -21.09
CA PHE A 470 17.24 -11.62 -22.10
C PHE A 470 16.27 -12.79 -22.27
N ILE A 471 15.85 -13.43 -21.15
CA ILE A 471 14.89 -14.53 -21.18
C ILE A 471 13.55 -14.08 -21.77
N SER A 472 13.00 -12.96 -21.30
CA SER A 472 11.72 -12.42 -21.77
C SER A 472 11.70 -12.09 -23.26
N ARG A 473 12.81 -11.61 -23.82
CA ARG A 473 12.92 -11.38 -25.27
C ARG A 473 12.96 -12.67 -26.07
N ILE A 474 13.71 -13.66 -25.61
CA ILE A 474 13.73 -14.98 -26.26
C ILE A 474 12.33 -15.60 -26.32
N GLU A 475 11.54 -15.45 -25.23
CA GLU A 475 10.21 -16.05 -25.15
C GLU A 475 9.15 -15.31 -25.99
N ASN A 476 9.25 -13.99 -26.13
CA ASN A 476 8.13 -13.17 -26.63
C ASN A 476 8.31 -12.55 -28.03
N GLU A 477 9.51 -12.33 -28.53
CA GLU A 477 9.72 -11.46 -29.70
C GLU A 477 10.31 -12.12 -30.93
N GLY A 478 10.70 -13.40 -30.87
CA GLY A 478 11.39 -14.03 -32.02
C GLY A 478 12.77 -13.40 -32.29
N TYR A 479 13.67 -14.17 -32.85
CA TYR A 479 15.09 -13.81 -32.95
C TYR A 479 15.37 -12.70 -33.97
N ASP A 480 15.84 -11.51 -33.48
CA ASP A 480 16.84 -10.75 -34.19
C ASP A 480 18.21 -11.07 -33.61
N GLY A 481 19.04 -11.78 -34.36
CA GLY A 481 20.28 -12.40 -33.82
C GLY A 481 21.33 -11.39 -33.35
N MET A 482 21.27 -10.10 -33.76
CA MET A 482 22.22 -9.08 -33.39
C MET A 482 21.91 -8.48 -32.00
N GLU A 483 20.64 -8.18 -31.75
CA GLU A 483 20.18 -7.64 -30.45
C GLU A 483 20.31 -8.69 -29.32
N VAL A 484 20.10 -9.97 -29.63
CA VAL A 484 20.28 -11.09 -28.68
C VAL A 484 21.77 -11.27 -28.32
N ALA A 485 22.67 -11.10 -29.26
CA ALA A 485 24.11 -11.19 -29.03
C ALA A 485 24.62 -10.05 -28.11
N ASP A 486 24.15 -8.83 -28.31
CA ASP A 486 24.49 -7.68 -27.46
C ASP A 486 23.98 -7.87 -26.02
N MET A 487 22.74 -8.33 -25.86
CA MET A 487 22.17 -8.61 -24.52
C MET A 487 22.88 -9.79 -23.83
N LEU A 488 23.27 -10.82 -24.58
CA LEU A 488 24.06 -11.94 -24.03
C LEU A 488 25.44 -11.47 -23.58
N SER A 489 26.06 -10.56 -24.33
CA SER A 489 27.33 -9.93 -23.98
C SER A 489 27.21 -9.15 -22.67
N ASP A 490 26.14 -8.38 -22.47
CA ASP A 490 25.89 -7.64 -21.24
C ASP A 490 25.69 -8.58 -20.04
N VAL A 491 24.90 -9.65 -20.19
CA VAL A 491 24.70 -10.67 -19.16
C VAL A 491 26.02 -11.37 -18.80
N MET A 492 26.83 -11.73 -19.81
CA MET A 492 28.12 -12.36 -19.60
C MET A 492 29.11 -11.44 -18.92
N TRP A 493 29.12 -10.15 -19.28
CA TRP A 493 29.95 -9.13 -18.65
C TRP A 493 29.62 -8.93 -17.18
N ASP A 494 28.33 -8.84 -16.85
CA ASP A 494 27.85 -8.70 -15.48
C ASP A 494 28.17 -9.97 -14.65
N LEU A 495 28.02 -11.17 -15.21
CA LEU A 495 28.44 -12.43 -14.58
C LEU A 495 29.92 -12.49 -14.24
N VAL A 496 30.78 -12.02 -15.14
CA VAL A 496 32.24 -12.02 -14.92
C VAL A 496 32.60 -11.01 -13.81
N ASN A 497 31.99 -9.84 -13.79
CA ASN A 497 32.26 -8.81 -12.78
C ASN A 497 31.76 -9.20 -11.40
N ASP A 498 30.58 -9.79 -11.27
CA ASP A 498 30.06 -10.27 -9.98
C ASP A 498 30.88 -11.45 -9.42
N CYS A 499 31.36 -12.37 -10.30
CA CYS A 499 32.26 -13.45 -9.86
C CYS A 499 33.63 -12.93 -9.38
N LEU A 500 34.14 -11.83 -9.96
CA LEU A 500 35.39 -11.22 -9.53
C LEU A 500 35.28 -10.49 -8.18
N LEU A 501 34.14 -9.92 -7.85
CA LEU A 501 33.85 -9.29 -6.55
C LEU A 501 33.81 -10.34 -5.42
N TYR A 502 33.21 -11.50 -5.66
CA TYR A 502 33.17 -12.60 -4.68
C TYR A 502 34.53 -13.27 -4.43
N THR A 503 35.47 -13.20 -5.39
CA THR A 503 36.81 -13.79 -5.23
C THR A 503 37.80 -12.84 -4.56
N SER A 504 37.56 -11.53 -4.52
CA SER A 504 38.45 -10.56 -3.84
C SER A 504 38.23 -10.53 -2.33
N ASP A 505 37.02 -10.79 -1.83
CA ASP A 505 36.71 -10.81 -0.38
C ASP A 505 37.12 -12.15 0.30
N ALA A 506 37.37 -13.20 -0.48
CA ALA A 506 37.81 -14.51 0.05
C ALA A 506 39.33 -14.66 0.18
N ALA A 507 40.11 -13.64 -0.18
CA ALA A 507 41.59 -13.69 -0.14
C ALA A 507 42.21 -12.89 1.02
N ASP A 508 41.40 -12.21 1.84
CA ASP A 508 41.86 -11.40 2.98
C ASP A 508 41.39 -11.91 4.37
N ASP A 509 40.94 -13.18 4.48
CA ASP A 509 40.72 -13.88 5.76
C ASP A 509 41.75 -15.00 6.01
#